data_ae009a0294092ff9c37fa052d4481a91
#
_entry.id   ae009a0294092ff9c37fa052d4481a91
#
_cell.length_a   1.000
_cell.length_b   1.000
_cell.length_c   1.000
_cell.angle_alpha   90.00
_cell.angle_beta   90.00
_cell.angle_gamma   90.00
#
_symmetry.space_group_name_H-M   'P 1'
#
loop_
_entity.id
_entity.type
_entity.pdbx_description
1 polymer ?
#
loop_
_entity_poly.entity_id
_entity_poly.type
_entity_poly.pdbx_seq_one_letter_code
_entity_poly.pdbx_strand_id
1 'polypeptide(L)'
;MSVSAVELASLAAGPDAVRRLGARRGFLGETPANRELARILRDRPETFGSVHSLVLGADEVHVPDLAASRGFAPSLQVFGLECIDGFQRLRILSDALAGLGAEHLEKATVRLEIHCGRYRDVARSLHDAGHRLVNATTAQDGLIRCPNVRWLMAGDWEKEGFFDPRRGVSAGPHRRCFSMPEVTRGLACLSLAPGPEALHLATTDEGIERLWGAVGSELYLGVFRDRMSPLGVVRAVEAYDSARAALRNLPGRLKKGAGHLIDYAPDLICWKACRRLLPLEDLHVEAGSRHDWGGMIEDQLPAVTARTAEDLVRRYEAVHRARGDGPHYKGEAELLDVWREVLG
;
A
#
# COMPACT_ATOMS: atom_id res chain seq x y z
N MET A 1 -26.85 -15.77 -11.05
CA MET A 1 -27.02 -17.17 -10.67
C MET A 1 -26.66 -17.38 -9.20
N SER A 2 -27.08 -18.50 -8.58
CA SER A 2 -26.62 -18.89 -7.25
C SER A 2 -25.72 -20.12 -7.38
N VAL A 3 -24.61 -20.13 -6.67
CA VAL A 3 -23.57 -21.16 -6.72
C VAL A 3 -23.27 -21.63 -5.30
N SER A 4 -22.89 -22.90 -5.13
CA SER A 4 -22.47 -23.41 -3.83
C SER A 4 -21.23 -22.67 -3.30
N ALA A 5 -21.24 -22.35 -2.02
CA ALA A 5 -20.10 -21.71 -1.37
C ALA A 5 -18.83 -22.60 -1.41
N VAL A 6 -18.98 -23.92 -1.39
CA VAL A 6 -17.88 -24.89 -1.48
C VAL A 6 -17.12 -24.74 -2.81
N GLU A 7 -17.84 -24.60 -3.92
CA GLU A 7 -17.21 -24.45 -5.25
C GLU A 7 -16.41 -23.17 -5.37
N LEU A 8 -16.87 -22.07 -4.75
CA LEU A 8 -16.21 -20.77 -4.79
C LEU A 8 -15.05 -20.64 -3.79
N ALA A 9 -15.08 -21.38 -2.71
CA ALA A 9 -14.08 -21.29 -1.64
C ALA A 9 -12.64 -21.57 -2.14
N SER A 10 -12.47 -22.48 -3.09
CA SER A 10 -11.19 -22.83 -3.69
C SER A 10 -10.57 -21.70 -4.51
N LEU A 11 -11.37 -20.76 -5.02
CA LEU A 11 -10.88 -19.65 -5.84
C LEU A 11 -9.93 -18.72 -5.07
N ALA A 12 -10.18 -18.51 -3.78
CA ALA A 12 -9.35 -17.66 -2.94
C ALA A 12 -8.34 -18.42 -2.06
N ALA A 13 -8.14 -19.72 -2.33
CA ALA A 13 -7.15 -20.52 -1.63
C ALA A 13 -5.72 -20.13 -2.03
N GLY A 14 -4.83 -20.10 -1.03
CA GLY A 14 -3.42 -19.82 -1.19
C GLY A 14 -3.05 -18.33 -1.19
N PRO A 15 -1.76 -18.01 -1.02
CA PRO A 15 -1.25 -16.65 -0.89
C PRO A 15 -1.38 -15.83 -2.20
N ASP A 16 -1.30 -16.48 -3.36
CA ASP A 16 -1.33 -15.81 -4.66
C ASP A 16 -2.73 -15.53 -5.21
N ALA A 17 -3.78 -15.88 -4.45
CA ALA A 17 -5.17 -15.74 -4.90
C ALA A 17 -5.51 -14.30 -5.33
N VAL A 18 -5.00 -13.29 -4.64
CA VAL A 18 -5.20 -11.87 -4.98
C VAL A 18 -4.68 -11.55 -6.39
N ARG A 19 -3.47 -12.03 -6.70
CA ARG A 19 -2.83 -11.80 -8.00
C ARG A 19 -3.50 -12.61 -9.09
N ARG A 20 -3.73 -13.89 -8.83
CA ARG A 20 -4.39 -14.80 -9.78
C ARG A 20 -5.78 -14.30 -10.18
N LEU A 21 -6.53 -13.74 -9.23
CA LEU A 21 -7.88 -13.20 -9.48
C LEU A 21 -7.87 -11.71 -9.84
N GLY A 22 -6.72 -11.06 -10.02
CA GLY A 22 -6.66 -9.63 -10.34
C GLY A 22 -7.39 -8.72 -9.35
N ALA A 23 -7.61 -9.18 -8.11
CA ALA A 23 -8.38 -8.44 -7.12
C ALA A 23 -7.72 -7.10 -6.76
N ARG A 24 -8.52 -6.04 -6.53
CA ARG A 24 -8.03 -4.68 -6.21
C ARG A 24 -7.24 -4.60 -4.91
N ARG A 25 -7.56 -5.44 -3.96
CA ARG A 25 -6.95 -5.49 -2.62
C ARG A 25 -6.95 -6.91 -2.09
N GLY A 26 -6.01 -7.18 -1.20
CA GLY A 26 -5.92 -8.42 -0.48
C GLY A 26 -6.97 -8.54 0.63
N PHE A 27 -6.85 -9.60 1.42
CA PHE A 27 -7.72 -9.78 2.57
C PHE A 27 -7.35 -8.78 3.68
N LEU A 28 -8.34 -8.03 4.15
CA LEU A 28 -8.15 -6.97 5.14
C LEU A 28 -8.17 -7.47 6.59
N GLY A 29 -8.14 -8.79 6.80
CA GLY A 29 -8.14 -9.39 8.12
C GLY A 29 -9.47 -9.22 8.86
N GLU A 30 -9.40 -9.12 10.19
CA GLU A 30 -10.50 -9.09 11.15
C GLU A 30 -11.20 -7.71 11.23
N THR A 31 -11.57 -7.13 10.10
CA THR A 31 -12.42 -5.92 10.12
C THR A 31 -13.81 -6.24 10.71
N PRO A 32 -14.55 -5.24 11.24
CA PRO A 32 -15.92 -5.47 11.72
C PRO A 32 -16.81 -6.14 10.68
N ALA A 33 -16.70 -5.72 9.40
CA ALA A 33 -17.46 -6.29 8.30
C ALA A 33 -17.07 -7.74 8.00
N ASN A 34 -15.76 -8.05 7.99
CA ASN A 34 -15.28 -9.41 7.75
C ASN A 34 -15.65 -10.36 8.89
N ARG A 35 -15.59 -9.90 10.16
CA ARG A 35 -16.05 -10.68 11.31
C ARG A 35 -17.53 -10.99 11.24
N GLU A 36 -18.35 -10.02 10.82
CA GLU A 36 -19.80 -10.24 10.68
C GLU A 36 -20.10 -11.26 9.56
N LEU A 37 -19.42 -11.17 8.42
CA LEU A 37 -19.56 -12.17 7.35
C LEU A 37 -19.15 -13.57 7.80
N ALA A 38 -18.05 -13.70 8.52
CA ALA A 38 -17.59 -14.97 9.07
C ALA A 38 -18.57 -15.53 10.11
N ARG A 39 -19.17 -14.64 10.94
CA ARG A 39 -20.21 -15.02 11.91
C ARG A 39 -21.48 -15.53 11.22
N ILE A 40 -21.96 -14.83 10.18
CA ILE A 40 -23.12 -15.26 9.40
C ILE A 40 -22.87 -16.65 8.80
N LEU A 41 -21.71 -16.85 8.20
CA LEU A 41 -21.36 -18.12 7.56
C LEU A 41 -21.28 -19.29 8.56
N ARG A 42 -20.82 -19.02 9.78
CA ARG A 42 -20.73 -20.02 10.85
C ARG A 42 -22.10 -20.32 11.46
N ASP A 43 -22.87 -19.28 11.80
CA ASP A 43 -24.09 -19.43 12.63
C ASP A 43 -25.35 -19.67 11.79
N ARG A 44 -25.39 -19.10 10.55
CA ARG A 44 -26.56 -19.14 9.66
C ARG A 44 -26.14 -19.20 8.19
N PRO A 45 -25.42 -20.26 7.75
CA PRO A 45 -24.83 -20.34 6.41
C PRO A 45 -25.87 -20.21 5.28
N GLU A 46 -27.10 -20.66 5.50
CA GLU A 46 -28.21 -20.55 4.53
C GLU A 46 -28.61 -19.10 4.19
N THR A 47 -28.27 -18.14 5.07
CA THR A 47 -28.54 -16.71 4.85
C THR A 47 -27.43 -15.99 4.11
N PHE A 48 -26.28 -16.62 3.90
CA PHE A 48 -25.09 -15.97 3.32
C PHE A 48 -25.35 -15.47 1.89
N GLY A 49 -26.19 -16.15 1.10
CA GLY A 49 -26.59 -15.74 -0.25
C GLY A 49 -27.40 -14.44 -0.32
N SER A 50 -27.95 -13.97 0.80
CA SER A 50 -28.65 -12.67 0.87
C SER A 50 -27.68 -11.48 1.03
N VAL A 51 -26.44 -11.77 1.42
CA VAL A 51 -25.37 -10.78 1.46
C VAL A 51 -24.87 -10.56 0.04
N HIS A 52 -24.73 -9.33 -0.40
CA HIS A 52 -24.31 -8.87 -1.73
C HIS A 52 -23.72 -9.92 -2.71
N SER A 53 -24.01 -9.78 -4.01
CA SER A 53 -23.45 -10.66 -5.05
C SER A 53 -21.93 -10.58 -5.13
N LEU A 54 -21.30 -11.70 -5.49
CA LEU A 54 -19.93 -11.75 -5.94
C LEU A 54 -19.91 -11.38 -7.43
N VAL A 55 -19.06 -10.43 -7.82
CA VAL A 55 -18.95 -9.97 -9.20
C VAL A 55 -17.60 -10.37 -9.77
N LEU A 56 -17.65 -11.19 -10.81
CA LEU A 56 -16.48 -11.70 -11.52
C LEU A 56 -16.45 -11.17 -12.95
N GLY A 57 -15.26 -10.97 -13.47
CA GLY A 57 -14.98 -10.78 -14.89
C GLY A 57 -14.43 -12.08 -15.48
N ALA A 58 -14.67 -12.32 -16.77
CA ALA A 58 -14.10 -13.42 -17.51
C ALA A 58 -13.81 -13.04 -18.95
N ASP A 59 -12.83 -13.68 -19.57
CA ASP A 59 -12.61 -13.56 -20.99
C ASP A 59 -13.68 -14.34 -21.75
N GLU A 60 -13.98 -15.56 -21.27
CA GLU A 60 -14.93 -16.46 -21.91
C GLU A 60 -15.62 -17.34 -20.85
N VAL A 61 -16.88 -17.66 -21.07
CA VAL A 61 -17.67 -18.59 -20.26
C VAL A 61 -18.34 -19.61 -21.17
N HIS A 62 -18.02 -20.86 -20.98
CA HIS A 62 -18.68 -21.97 -21.64
C HIS A 62 -19.75 -22.56 -20.74
N VAL A 63 -20.97 -22.58 -21.22
CA VAL A 63 -22.12 -23.28 -20.59
C VAL A 63 -22.25 -24.62 -21.30
N PRO A 64 -21.99 -25.75 -20.63
CA PRO A 64 -22.18 -27.06 -21.24
C PRO A 64 -23.62 -27.26 -21.70
N ASP A 65 -23.79 -27.99 -22.79
CA ASP A 65 -25.11 -28.30 -23.30
C ASP A 65 -25.92 -29.10 -22.26
N LEU A 66 -26.96 -28.49 -21.71
CA LEU A 66 -27.84 -29.05 -20.68
C LEU A 66 -28.50 -30.37 -21.12
N ALA A 67 -28.60 -30.59 -22.44
CA ALA A 67 -29.18 -31.83 -23.00
C ALA A 67 -28.27 -33.05 -22.80
N ALA A 68 -26.95 -32.86 -22.66
CA ALA A 68 -25.96 -33.91 -22.44
C ALA A 68 -25.77 -34.29 -20.96
N SER A 69 -26.29 -33.50 -20.03
CA SER A 69 -26.01 -33.63 -18.60
C SER A 69 -27.09 -34.36 -17.82
N ARG A 70 -27.58 -35.48 -18.32
CA ARG A 70 -28.53 -36.29 -17.55
C ARG A 70 -27.90 -36.81 -16.27
N GLY A 71 -28.15 -36.10 -15.14
CA GLY A 71 -27.78 -36.52 -13.80
C GLY A 71 -26.61 -35.79 -13.13
N PHE A 72 -25.99 -34.81 -13.79
CA PHE A 72 -24.94 -33.99 -13.17
C PHE A 72 -25.38 -32.52 -13.06
N ALA A 73 -24.99 -31.84 -11.99
CA ALA A 73 -25.17 -30.40 -11.88
C ALA A 73 -24.41 -29.71 -13.03
N PRO A 74 -24.98 -28.72 -13.72
CA PRO A 74 -24.31 -28.03 -14.81
C PRO A 74 -23.07 -27.30 -14.27
N SER A 75 -21.91 -27.61 -14.80
CA SER A 75 -20.66 -26.92 -14.47
C SER A 75 -20.37 -25.82 -15.49
N LEU A 76 -19.94 -24.66 -15.03
CA LEU A 76 -19.45 -23.58 -15.89
C LEU A 76 -17.92 -23.70 -16.05
N GLN A 77 -17.45 -23.61 -17.29
CA GLN A 77 -16.04 -23.43 -17.56
C GLN A 77 -15.77 -21.94 -17.78
N VAL A 78 -14.90 -21.35 -16.97
CA VAL A 78 -14.62 -19.92 -16.97
C VAL A 78 -13.15 -19.71 -17.24
N PHE A 79 -12.83 -18.94 -18.29
CA PHE A 79 -11.47 -18.62 -18.71
C PHE A 79 -11.16 -17.15 -18.44
N GLY A 80 -9.91 -16.85 -18.02
CA GLY A 80 -9.49 -15.48 -17.72
C GLY A 80 -10.25 -14.86 -16.56
N LEU A 81 -10.50 -15.65 -15.51
CA LEU A 81 -11.28 -15.23 -14.35
C LEU A 81 -10.61 -14.10 -13.58
N GLU A 82 -11.38 -13.05 -13.27
CA GLU A 82 -10.99 -11.89 -12.48
C GLU A 82 -12.05 -11.62 -11.39
N CYS A 83 -11.62 -11.22 -10.20
CA CYS A 83 -12.54 -10.76 -9.15
C CYS A 83 -12.71 -9.23 -9.23
N ILE A 84 -13.84 -8.78 -9.77
CA ILE A 84 -14.20 -7.35 -9.81
C ILE A 84 -14.62 -6.87 -8.42
N ASP A 85 -15.55 -7.61 -7.75
CA ASP A 85 -15.94 -7.36 -6.36
C ASP A 85 -16.21 -8.67 -5.61
N GLY A 86 -15.88 -8.67 -4.31
CA GLY A 86 -16.18 -9.75 -3.40
C GLY A 86 -14.98 -10.58 -2.92
N PHE A 87 -13.74 -10.16 -3.17
CA PHE A 87 -12.56 -10.90 -2.73
C PHE A 87 -12.54 -11.18 -1.22
N GLN A 88 -13.03 -10.24 -0.38
CA GLN A 88 -13.17 -10.46 1.06
C GLN A 88 -14.07 -11.67 1.35
N ARG A 89 -15.20 -11.77 0.64
CA ARG A 89 -16.15 -12.88 0.77
C ARG A 89 -15.54 -14.20 0.32
N LEU A 90 -14.86 -14.22 -0.84
CA LEU A 90 -14.15 -15.40 -1.33
C LEU A 90 -13.12 -15.90 -0.32
N ARG A 91 -12.38 -14.99 0.30
CA ARG A 91 -11.38 -15.37 1.30
C ARG A 91 -12.02 -15.93 2.57
N ILE A 92 -13.10 -15.32 3.04
CA ILE A 92 -13.87 -15.83 4.19
C ILE A 92 -14.43 -17.24 3.90
N LEU A 93 -14.94 -17.47 2.68
CA LEU A 93 -15.38 -18.82 2.28
C LEU A 93 -14.21 -19.82 2.29
N SER A 94 -13.04 -19.42 1.78
CA SER A 94 -11.84 -20.26 1.79
C SER A 94 -11.39 -20.64 3.20
N ASP A 95 -11.36 -19.66 4.09
CA ASP A 95 -10.98 -19.84 5.50
C ASP A 95 -12.03 -20.70 6.24
N ALA A 96 -13.32 -20.52 5.93
CA ALA A 96 -14.40 -21.32 6.49
C ALA A 96 -14.38 -22.77 5.97
N LEU A 97 -14.03 -23.00 4.70
CA LEU A 97 -13.85 -24.37 4.19
C LEU A 97 -12.76 -25.10 4.96
N ALA A 98 -11.65 -24.43 5.25
CA ALA A 98 -10.56 -25.01 6.03
C ALA A 98 -10.93 -25.25 7.51
N GLY A 99 -11.73 -24.38 8.11
CA GLY A 99 -12.06 -24.43 9.54
C GLY A 99 -13.35 -25.17 9.90
N LEU A 100 -14.40 -25.06 9.07
CA LEU A 100 -15.73 -25.65 9.33
C LEU A 100 -16.04 -26.87 8.45
N GLY A 101 -15.29 -27.05 7.36
CA GLY A 101 -15.45 -28.18 6.44
C GLY A 101 -16.51 -27.98 5.36
N ALA A 102 -16.48 -28.87 4.36
CA ALA A 102 -17.34 -28.78 3.18
C ALA A 102 -18.84 -28.99 3.52
N GLU A 103 -19.16 -29.94 4.36
CA GLU A 103 -20.55 -30.24 4.76
C GLU A 103 -21.27 -29.01 5.36
N HIS A 104 -20.54 -28.18 6.14
CA HIS A 104 -21.08 -26.95 6.67
C HIS A 104 -21.33 -25.91 5.57
N LEU A 105 -20.37 -25.76 4.64
CA LEU A 105 -20.47 -24.80 3.53
C LEU A 105 -21.48 -25.20 2.46
N GLU A 106 -21.82 -26.45 2.30
CA GLU A 106 -22.90 -26.89 1.36
C GLU A 106 -24.25 -26.25 1.66
N LYS A 107 -24.47 -25.80 2.91
CA LYS A 107 -25.68 -25.08 3.31
C LYS A 107 -25.71 -23.64 2.83
N ALA A 108 -24.54 -23.09 2.45
CA ALA A 108 -24.39 -21.73 1.98
C ALA A 108 -24.42 -21.66 0.45
N THR A 109 -25.12 -20.65 -0.05
CA THR A 109 -25.07 -20.27 -1.48
C THR A 109 -24.53 -18.86 -1.61
N VAL A 110 -23.98 -18.54 -2.78
CA VAL A 110 -23.48 -17.20 -3.13
C VAL A 110 -24.14 -16.75 -4.42
N ARG A 111 -24.68 -15.54 -4.41
CA ARG A 111 -25.17 -14.91 -5.64
C ARG A 111 -23.96 -14.47 -6.47
N LEU A 112 -23.88 -14.98 -7.70
CA LEU A 112 -22.77 -14.77 -8.62
C LEU A 112 -23.23 -14.01 -9.86
N GLU A 113 -22.49 -12.98 -10.23
CA GLU A 113 -22.59 -12.26 -11.51
C GLU A 113 -21.26 -12.41 -12.24
N ILE A 114 -21.30 -12.81 -13.53
CA ILE A 114 -20.10 -12.94 -14.37
C ILE A 114 -20.27 -12.05 -15.60
N HIS A 115 -19.33 -11.13 -15.81
CA HIS A 115 -19.30 -10.24 -16.95
C HIS A 115 -18.21 -10.66 -17.92
N CYS A 116 -18.56 -10.93 -19.19
CA CYS A 116 -17.64 -11.44 -20.20
C CYS A 116 -17.27 -10.40 -21.25
N GLY A 117 -16.05 -10.48 -21.79
CA GLY A 117 -15.57 -9.66 -22.88
C GLY A 117 -15.68 -8.17 -22.60
N ARG A 118 -16.25 -7.38 -23.52
CA ARG A 118 -16.41 -5.92 -23.37
C ARG A 118 -17.22 -5.50 -22.12
N TYR A 119 -18.13 -6.34 -21.66
CA TYR A 119 -18.94 -6.06 -20.48
C TYR A 119 -18.14 -6.14 -19.18
N ARG A 120 -17.03 -6.88 -19.17
CA ARG A 120 -16.10 -6.94 -18.05
C ARG A 120 -15.52 -5.56 -17.73
N ASP A 121 -15.08 -4.81 -18.77
CA ASP A 121 -14.47 -3.49 -18.56
C ASP A 121 -15.53 -2.47 -18.12
N VAL A 122 -16.74 -2.55 -18.65
CA VAL A 122 -17.87 -1.71 -18.21
C VAL A 122 -18.21 -2.02 -16.75
N ALA A 123 -18.36 -3.29 -16.39
CA ALA A 123 -18.64 -3.71 -15.02
C ALA A 123 -17.55 -3.21 -14.06
N ARG A 124 -16.27 -3.40 -14.44
CA ARG A 124 -15.13 -2.90 -13.67
C ARG A 124 -15.22 -1.38 -13.46
N SER A 125 -15.51 -0.61 -14.50
CA SER A 125 -15.63 0.85 -14.43
C SER A 125 -16.79 1.29 -13.54
N LEU A 126 -17.95 0.63 -13.62
CA LEU A 126 -19.11 0.92 -12.78
C LEU A 126 -18.84 0.59 -11.31
N HIS A 127 -18.22 -0.54 -11.04
CA HIS A 127 -17.82 -0.92 -9.68
C HIS A 127 -16.75 0.02 -9.11
N ASP A 128 -15.91 0.61 -9.96
CA ASP A 128 -14.92 1.59 -9.55
C ASP A 128 -15.53 2.97 -9.23
N ALA A 129 -16.55 3.37 -9.97
CA ALA A 129 -17.12 4.71 -9.86
C ALA A 129 -18.13 4.88 -8.72
N GLY A 130 -18.83 3.81 -8.29
CA GLY A 130 -20.01 3.96 -7.42
C GLY A 130 -20.17 2.92 -6.32
N HIS A 131 -19.21 2.05 -6.08
CA HIS A 131 -19.50 0.85 -5.32
C HIS A 131 -19.37 1.01 -3.81
N ARG A 132 -20.44 0.70 -3.09
CA ARG A 132 -20.43 0.50 -1.63
C ARG A 132 -19.82 -0.86 -1.33
N LEU A 133 -18.51 -0.90 -1.18
CA LEU A 133 -17.80 -2.09 -0.75
C LEU A 133 -18.12 -2.38 0.72
N VAL A 134 -18.07 -3.65 1.10
CA VAL A 134 -18.19 -4.10 2.49
C VAL A 134 -17.18 -3.39 3.38
N ASN A 135 -15.96 -3.18 2.90
CA ASN A 135 -14.94 -2.35 3.51
C ASN A 135 -14.71 -1.10 2.65
N ALA A 136 -14.59 0.06 3.28
CA ALA A 136 -14.38 1.33 2.59
C ALA A 136 -13.18 1.28 1.64
N THR A 137 -13.33 1.91 0.47
CA THR A 137 -12.25 2.11 -0.49
C THR A 137 -11.40 3.30 -0.02
N THR A 138 -10.08 3.19 -0.18
CA THR A 138 -9.14 4.28 0.07
C THR A 138 -8.42 4.67 -1.22
N ALA A 139 -7.68 5.78 -1.21
CA ALA A 139 -6.86 6.18 -2.34
C ALA A 139 -5.83 5.10 -2.70
N GLN A 140 -5.29 4.37 -1.70
CA GLN A 140 -4.38 3.24 -1.95
C GLN A 140 -4.98 2.18 -2.89
N ASP A 141 -6.27 1.86 -2.77
CA ASP A 141 -6.93 0.86 -3.63
C ASP A 141 -6.95 1.28 -5.11
N GLY A 142 -6.82 2.58 -5.39
CA GLY A 142 -6.72 3.12 -6.74
C GLY A 142 -5.32 3.00 -7.37
N LEU A 143 -4.28 2.90 -6.56
CA LEU A 143 -2.88 2.96 -7.03
C LEU A 143 -2.49 1.81 -7.96
N ILE A 144 -3.13 0.65 -7.85
CA ILE A 144 -2.89 -0.48 -8.77
C ILE A 144 -3.15 -0.13 -10.24
N ARG A 145 -3.87 0.96 -10.52
CA ARG A 145 -4.14 1.45 -11.88
C ARG A 145 -3.17 2.50 -12.37
N CYS A 146 -2.44 3.12 -11.43
CA CYS A 146 -1.48 4.16 -11.76
C CYS A 146 -0.31 3.56 -12.55
N PRO A 147 0.02 4.09 -13.74
CA PRO A 147 1.06 3.52 -14.60
C PRO A 147 2.40 3.35 -13.88
N ASN A 148 2.81 4.34 -13.10
CA ASN A 148 4.08 4.36 -12.39
C ASN A 148 4.16 3.28 -11.29
N VAL A 149 3.06 3.09 -10.55
CA VAL A 149 2.95 2.05 -9.53
C VAL A 149 2.85 0.66 -10.15
N ARG A 150 2.13 0.53 -11.28
CA ARG A 150 2.08 -0.73 -12.05
C ARG A 150 3.45 -1.11 -12.61
N TRP A 151 4.19 -0.14 -13.12
CA TRP A 151 5.55 -0.35 -13.59
C TRP A 151 6.43 -0.88 -12.46
N LEU A 152 6.40 -0.24 -11.30
CA LEU A 152 7.14 -0.67 -10.12
C LEU A 152 6.73 -2.08 -9.65
N MET A 153 5.43 -2.38 -9.61
CA MET A 153 4.92 -3.70 -9.23
C MET A 153 5.37 -4.81 -10.20
N ALA A 154 5.53 -4.49 -11.50
CA ALA A 154 5.99 -5.42 -12.52
C ALA A 154 7.53 -5.59 -12.56
N GLY A 155 8.28 -4.79 -11.79
CA GLY A 155 9.73 -4.90 -11.70
C GLY A 155 10.20 -6.22 -11.09
N ASP A 156 11.49 -6.52 -11.27
CA ASP A 156 12.12 -7.70 -10.68
C ASP A 156 12.39 -7.50 -9.19
N TRP A 157 11.51 -8.06 -8.35
CA TRP A 157 11.61 -8.02 -6.89
C TRP A 157 12.27 -9.28 -6.31
N GLU A 158 12.75 -10.20 -7.12
CA GLU A 158 13.22 -11.51 -6.64
C GLU A 158 14.35 -11.38 -5.60
N LYS A 159 15.29 -10.48 -5.86
CA LYS A 159 16.44 -10.20 -5.00
C LYS A 159 16.14 -9.21 -3.88
N GLU A 160 15.26 -8.25 -4.16
CA GLU A 160 15.02 -7.10 -3.30
C GLU A 160 13.95 -7.35 -2.23
N GLY A 161 13.08 -8.32 -2.43
CA GLY A 161 11.98 -8.62 -1.52
C GLY A 161 10.64 -8.78 -2.22
N PHE A 162 9.60 -8.18 -1.64
CA PHE A 162 8.24 -8.24 -2.17
C PHE A 162 7.56 -6.89 -2.04
N PHE A 163 6.94 -6.44 -3.12
CA PHE A 163 6.10 -5.26 -3.13
C PHE A 163 4.78 -5.53 -3.84
N ASP A 164 3.70 -5.16 -3.19
CA ASP A 164 2.37 -5.09 -3.80
C ASP A 164 1.63 -3.90 -3.18
N PRO A 165 1.15 -2.92 -3.97
CA PRO A 165 0.48 -1.72 -3.47
C PRO A 165 -0.87 -2.01 -2.84
N ARG A 166 -1.44 -3.19 -3.06
CA ARG A 166 -2.77 -3.58 -2.57
C ARG A 166 -2.77 -3.79 -1.06
N ARG A 167 -3.77 -3.24 -0.38
CA ARG A 167 -3.98 -3.50 1.04
C ARG A 167 -4.22 -4.98 1.30
N GLY A 168 -3.68 -5.51 2.39
CA GLY A 168 -3.88 -6.90 2.82
C GLY A 168 -3.13 -7.95 2.00
N VAL A 169 -2.19 -7.55 1.14
CA VAL A 169 -1.28 -8.49 0.46
C VAL A 169 0.02 -8.58 1.23
N SER A 170 0.52 -9.80 1.42
CA SER A 170 1.82 -10.08 2.04
C SER A 170 2.56 -11.18 1.29
N ALA A 171 3.88 -11.19 1.39
CA ALA A 171 4.75 -12.17 0.73
C ALA A 171 4.88 -13.50 1.50
N GLY A 172 4.24 -13.63 2.66
CA GLY A 172 4.53 -14.74 3.57
C GLY A 172 5.74 -14.44 4.47
N PRO A 173 6.08 -15.36 5.41
CA PRO A 173 6.94 -15.04 6.56
C PRO A 173 8.44 -14.90 6.25
N HIS A 174 8.90 -15.27 5.06
CA HIS A 174 10.34 -15.37 4.76
C HIS A 174 10.87 -14.31 3.77
N ARG A 175 10.05 -13.37 3.32
CA ARG A 175 10.48 -12.30 2.42
C ARG A 175 10.24 -10.94 3.07
N ARG A 176 11.21 -10.03 2.94
CA ARG A 176 11.01 -8.61 3.27
C ARG A 176 9.86 -8.09 2.42
N CYS A 177 8.84 -7.57 3.07
CA CYS A 177 7.66 -7.02 2.43
C CYS A 177 7.65 -5.51 2.61
N PHE A 178 7.57 -4.78 1.50
CA PHE A 178 7.51 -3.32 1.49
C PHE A 178 6.05 -2.89 1.44
N SER A 179 5.58 -2.23 2.48
CA SER A 179 4.23 -1.65 2.51
C SER A 179 4.16 -0.36 1.67
N MET A 180 2.98 -0.06 1.14
CA MET A 180 2.79 1.17 0.37
C MET A 180 3.10 2.46 1.13
N PRO A 181 2.71 2.62 2.42
CA PRO A 181 3.11 3.77 3.24
C PRO A 181 4.63 3.90 3.43
N GLU A 182 5.32 2.79 3.69
CA GLU A 182 6.78 2.74 3.85
C GLU A 182 7.48 3.17 2.56
N VAL A 183 7.09 2.61 1.43
CA VAL A 183 7.59 3.00 0.10
C VAL A 183 7.34 4.48 -0.17
N THR A 184 6.15 4.98 0.15
CA THR A 184 5.80 6.39 -0.05
C THR A 184 6.70 7.31 0.77
N ARG A 185 6.95 7.00 2.05
CA ARG A 185 7.82 7.81 2.92
C ARG A 185 9.27 7.82 2.42
N GLY A 186 9.80 6.64 2.08
CA GLY A 186 11.15 6.52 1.53
C GLY A 186 11.33 7.32 0.24
N LEU A 187 10.44 7.13 -0.73
CA LEU A 187 10.48 7.85 -2.01
C LEU A 187 10.26 9.36 -1.84
N ALA A 188 9.37 9.79 -0.95
CA ALA A 188 9.16 11.21 -0.67
C ALA A 188 10.39 11.85 -0.02
N CYS A 189 11.08 11.13 0.87
CA CYS A 189 12.33 11.57 1.48
C CYS A 189 13.45 11.78 0.45
N LEU A 190 13.54 10.90 -0.55
CA LEU A 190 14.55 10.93 -1.61
C LEU A 190 14.02 11.53 -2.92
N SER A 191 12.88 12.19 -2.90
CA SER A 191 12.31 12.80 -4.11
C SER A 191 13.21 13.92 -4.64
N LEU A 192 13.24 14.15 -5.94
CA LEU A 192 13.98 15.25 -6.59
C LEU A 192 13.21 16.58 -6.51
N ALA A 193 11.99 16.60 -5.96
CA ALA A 193 11.23 17.83 -5.77
C ALA A 193 12.03 18.86 -4.96
N PRO A 194 11.96 20.15 -5.30
CA PRO A 194 12.79 21.17 -4.66
C PRO A 194 12.47 21.39 -3.17
N GLY A 195 11.25 21.08 -2.75
CA GLY A 195 10.77 21.28 -1.37
C GLY A 195 10.38 20.00 -0.65
N PRO A 196 10.10 20.07 0.64
CA PRO A 196 9.76 18.93 1.50
C PRO A 196 8.26 18.58 1.50
N GLU A 197 7.43 19.22 0.65
CA GLU A 197 5.97 19.16 0.69
C GLU A 197 5.44 17.74 0.60
N ALA A 198 5.97 16.94 -0.32
CA ALA A 198 5.55 15.55 -0.49
C ALA A 198 5.87 14.71 0.75
N LEU A 199 7.05 14.90 1.35
CA LEU A 199 7.41 14.21 2.57
C LEU A 199 6.59 14.71 3.77
N HIS A 200 6.34 16.01 3.85
CA HIS A 200 5.47 16.57 4.90
C HIS A 200 4.08 15.94 4.86
N LEU A 201 3.47 15.76 3.68
CA LEU A 201 2.23 15.00 3.54
C LEU A 201 2.40 13.54 3.99
N ALA A 202 3.52 12.91 3.65
CA ALA A 202 3.78 11.52 3.98
C ALA A 202 4.05 11.27 5.48
N THR A 203 4.13 12.29 6.33
CA THR A 203 4.29 12.11 7.79
C THR A 203 3.06 11.56 8.47
N THR A 204 1.86 11.77 7.91
CA THR A 204 0.58 11.32 8.45
C THR A 204 -0.16 10.39 7.49
N ASP A 205 -0.98 9.50 8.03
CA ASP A 205 -1.78 8.59 7.19
C ASP A 205 -2.81 9.35 6.33
N GLU A 206 -3.41 10.42 6.87
CA GLU A 206 -4.30 11.30 6.11
C GLU A 206 -3.57 12.01 4.96
N GLY A 207 -2.36 12.52 5.22
CA GLY A 207 -1.54 13.17 4.21
C GLY A 207 -1.09 12.19 3.11
N ILE A 208 -0.75 10.95 3.47
CA ILE A 208 -0.46 9.87 2.52
C ILE A 208 -1.69 9.59 1.63
N GLU A 209 -2.87 9.43 2.20
CA GLU A 209 -4.11 9.21 1.43
C GLU A 209 -4.41 10.39 0.48
N ARG A 210 -4.17 11.63 0.92
CA ARG A 210 -4.29 12.82 0.06
C ARG A 210 -3.29 12.80 -1.10
N LEU A 211 -2.03 12.43 -0.83
CA LEU A 211 -1.00 12.30 -1.85
C LEU A 211 -1.37 11.23 -2.89
N TRP A 212 -1.84 10.08 -2.45
CA TRP A 212 -2.30 8.99 -3.33
C TRP A 212 -3.57 9.34 -4.11
N GLY A 213 -4.46 10.14 -3.54
CA GLY A 213 -5.67 10.62 -4.22
C GLY A 213 -5.40 11.66 -5.31
N ALA A 214 -4.23 12.30 -5.28
CA ALA A 214 -3.82 13.35 -6.20
C ALA A 214 -2.97 12.83 -7.37
N VAL A 215 -3.31 11.66 -7.93
CA VAL A 215 -2.61 11.03 -9.05
C VAL A 215 -2.45 12.02 -10.21
N GLY A 216 -1.22 12.13 -10.72
CA GLY A 216 -0.86 13.05 -11.80
C GLY A 216 -0.54 14.48 -11.34
N SER A 217 -0.71 14.83 -10.07
CA SER A 217 -0.22 16.10 -9.53
C SER A 217 1.31 16.15 -9.50
N GLU A 218 1.87 17.35 -9.48
CA GLU A 218 3.32 17.55 -9.39
C GLU A 218 3.92 16.87 -8.14
N LEU A 219 3.24 16.95 -6.99
CA LEU A 219 3.69 16.29 -5.77
C LEU A 219 3.66 14.77 -5.90
N TYR A 220 2.59 14.20 -6.48
CA TYR A 220 2.51 12.77 -6.72
C TYR A 220 3.61 12.29 -7.66
N LEU A 221 3.82 12.97 -8.80
CA LEU A 221 4.84 12.63 -9.79
C LEU A 221 6.26 12.85 -9.26
N GLY A 222 6.45 13.76 -8.31
CA GLY A 222 7.72 13.95 -7.59
C GLY A 222 8.10 12.73 -6.75
N VAL A 223 7.12 11.99 -6.23
CA VAL A 223 7.33 10.75 -5.46
C VAL A 223 7.30 9.52 -6.35
N PHE A 224 6.24 9.37 -7.15
CA PHE A 224 6.02 8.22 -8.04
C PHE A 224 6.36 8.59 -9.48
N ARG A 225 7.64 8.78 -9.75
CA ARG A 225 8.15 9.14 -11.06
C ARG A 225 8.13 7.96 -12.05
N ASP A 226 8.29 8.24 -13.32
CA ASP A 226 8.40 7.22 -14.34
C ASP A 226 9.62 6.32 -14.14
N ARG A 227 9.46 5.03 -14.48
CA ARG A 227 10.53 4.03 -14.51
C ARG A 227 11.26 3.84 -13.18
N MET A 228 10.52 3.86 -12.07
CA MET A 228 11.08 3.48 -10.78
C MET A 228 11.54 2.02 -10.81
N SER A 229 12.69 1.73 -10.18
CA SER A 229 13.19 0.37 -10.04
C SER A 229 12.98 -0.18 -8.62
N PRO A 230 12.81 -1.51 -8.45
CA PRO A 230 12.79 -2.16 -7.15
C PRO A 230 13.98 -1.77 -6.27
N LEU A 231 15.19 -1.85 -6.80
CA LEU A 231 16.42 -1.47 -6.09
C LEU A 231 16.38 -0.01 -5.61
N GLY A 232 15.87 0.90 -6.44
CA GLY A 232 15.71 2.32 -6.06
C GLY A 232 14.75 2.51 -4.90
N VAL A 233 13.67 1.72 -4.84
CA VAL A 233 12.73 1.73 -3.70
C VAL A 233 13.41 1.20 -2.45
N VAL A 234 14.14 0.10 -2.54
CA VAL A 234 14.89 -0.47 -1.39
C VAL A 234 15.87 0.57 -0.85
N ARG A 235 16.69 1.18 -1.70
CA ARG A 235 17.61 2.26 -1.30
C ARG A 235 16.90 3.41 -0.60
N ALA A 236 15.72 3.82 -1.12
CA ALA A 236 14.96 4.91 -0.53
C ALA A 236 14.43 4.57 0.86
N VAL A 237 13.89 3.38 1.04
CA VAL A 237 13.38 2.91 2.33
C VAL A 237 14.53 2.74 3.33
N GLU A 238 15.62 2.10 2.92
CA GLU A 238 16.79 1.89 3.79
C GLU A 238 17.47 3.20 4.21
N ALA A 239 17.60 4.14 3.30
CA ALA A 239 18.15 5.47 3.64
C ALA A 239 17.24 6.21 4.63
N TYR A 240 15.94 6.20 4.40
CA TYR A 240 15.00 6.81 5.33
C TYR A 240 15.03 6.14 6.70
N ASP A 241 15.03 4.81 6.77
CA ASP A 241 15.08 4.05 8.01
C ASP A 241 16.40 4.26 8.77
N SER A 242 17.54 4.28 8.07
CA SER A 242 18.86 4.56 8.63
C SER A 242 18.91 5.96 9.26
N ALA A 243 18.44 6.99 8.53
CA ALA A 243 18.36 8.35 9.05
C ALA A 243 17.43 8.44 10.26
N ARG A 244 16.25 7.81 10.22
CA ARG A 244 15.31 7.76 11.35
C ARG A 244 15.91 7.05 12.57
N ALA A 245 16.63 5.95 12.36
CA ALA A 245 17.32 5.23 13.42
C ALA A 245 18.41 6.09 14.07
N ALA A 246 19.19 6.82 13.26
CA ALA A 246 20.21 7.74 13.78
C ALA A 246 19.61 8.82 14.70
N LEU A 247 18.46 9.40 14.34
CA LEU A 247 17.77 10.40 15.17
C LEU A 247 17.23 9.80 16.46
N ARG A 248 16.70 8.58 16.43
CA ARG A 248 16.24 7.89 17.66
C ARG A 248 17.38 7.69 18.66
N ASN A 249 18.56 7.41 18.17
CA ASN A 249 19.75 7.14 18.98
C ASN A 249 20.48 8.39 19.48
N LEU A 250 20.05 9.60 19.10
CA LEU A 250 20.64 10.83 19.59
C LEU A 250 20.43 11.01 21.11
N PRO A 251 21.42 11.56 21.84
CA PRO A 251 21.30 11.79 23.27
C PRO A 251 20.11 12.69 23.61
N GLY A 252 19.35 12.35 24.65
CA GLY A 252 18.14 13.07 25.07
C GLY A 252 18.39 14.56 25.40
N ARG A 253 19.63 14.95 25.74
CA ARG A 253 20.01 16.36 25.94
C ARG A 253 19.85 17.20 24.65
N LEU A 254 20.04 16.62 23.48
CA LEU A 254 19.88 17.29 22.19
C LEU A 254 18.39 17.45 21.78
N LYS A 255 17.48 16.80 22.49
CA LYS A 255 16.05 16.80 22.23
C LYS A 255 15.24 17.74 23.13
N LYS A 256 15.92 18.66 23.85
CA LYS A 256 15.30 19.65 24.74
C LYS A 256 15.22 21.03 24.08
N GLY A 257 14.24 21.84 24.46
CA GLY A 257 14.02 23.17 23.90
C GLY A 257 13.84 23.11 22.38
N ALA A 258 14.59 23.88 21.61
CA ALA A 258 14.57 23.82 20.15
C ALA A 258 14.88 22.41 19.60
N GLY A 259 15.54 21.56 20.37
CA GLY A 259 15.81 20.16 20.03
C GLY A 259 14.54 19.29 19.91
N HIS A 260 13.39 19.78 20.34
CA HIS A 260 12.10 19.14 20.05
C HIS A 260 11.83 18.98 18.54
N LEU A 261 12.48 19.75 17.68
CA LEU A 261 12.46 19.52 16.23
C LEU A 261 12.83 18.08 15.87
N ILE A 262 13.75 17.43 16.60
CA ILE A 262 14.20 16.04 16.35
C ILE A 262 13.08 15.05 16.58
N ASP A 263 12.21 15.29 17.55
CA ASP A 263 11.11 14.37 17.89
C ASP A 263 9.83 14.67 17.09
N TYR A 264 9.56 15.94 16.75
CA TYR A 264 8.31 16.35 16.10
C TYR A 264 8.42 16.59 14.60
N ALA A 265 9.62 16.83 14.07
CA ALA A 265 9.87 16.94 12.63
C ALA A 265 11.09 16.13 12.19
N PRO A 266 11.22 14.87 12.60
CA PRO A 266 12.36 14.04 12.24
C PRO A 266 12.50 13.85 10.73
N ASP A 267 11.39 13.84 10.00
CA ASP A 267 11.35 13.64 8.56
C ASP A 267 12.00 14.79 7.79
N LEU A 268 11.87 16.04 8.28
CA LEU A 268 12.58 17.18 7.75
C LEU A 268 14.10 16.99 7.82
N ILE A 269 14.59 16.46 8.94
CA ILE A 269 16.02 16.20 9.15
C ILE A 269 16.50 15.08 8.23
N CYS A 270 15.72 13.99 8.12
CA CYS A 270 16.02 12.87 7.19
C CYS A 270 16.12 13.37 5.75
N TRP A 271 15.13 14.15 5.29
CA TRP A 271 15.11 14.74 3.95
C TRP A 271 16.35 15.57 3.65
N LYS A 272 16.75 16.43 4.59
CA LYS A 272 17.94 17.27 4.41
C LYS A 272 19.24 16.48 4.47
N ALA A 273 19.31 15.47 5.34
CA ALA A 273 20.50 14.61 5.47
C ALA A 273 20.71 13.76 4.21
N CYS A 274 19.66 13.14 3.69
CA CYS A 274 19.72 12.37 2.45
C CYS A 274 20.18 13.24 1.27
N ARG A 275 19.67 14.46 1.13
CA ARG A 275 20.09 15.40 0.07
C ARG A 275 21.52 15.90 0.21
N ARG A 276 22.08 15.89 1.41
CA ARG A 276 23.50 16.27 1.64
C ARG A 276 24.48 15.18 1.23
N LEU A 277 24.06 13.94 1.22
CA LEU A 277 24.94 12.80 1.05
C LEU A 277 24.67 11.99 -0.21
N LEU A 278 23.40 11.71 -0.50
CA LEU A 278 23.04 10.69 -1.48
C LEU A 278 22.90 11.27 -2.90
N PRO A 279 23.36 10.53 -3.93
CA PRO A 279 23.23 10.91 -5.34
C PRO A 279 21.82 10.60 -5.84
N LEU A 280 20.84 11.46 -5.54
CA LEU A 280 19.41 11.19 -5.74
C LEU A 280 19.02 10.94 -7.22
N GLU A 281 19.78 11.50 -8.17
CA GLU A 281 19.57 11.24 -9.60
C GLU A 281 19.83 9.77 -9.96
N ASP A 282 20.76 9.12 -9.25
CA ASP A 282 21.16 7.74 -9.50
C ASP A 282 20.34 6.72 -8.66
N LEU A 283 19.33 7.18 -7.93
CA LEU A 283 18.53 6.33 -7.03
C LEU A 283 18.02 5.04 -7.72
N HIS A 284 17.54 5.16 -8.94
CA HIS A 284 16.94 4.06 -9.71
C HIS A 284 17.89 3.43 -10.75
N VAL A 285 19.16 3.77 -10.73
CA VAL A 285 20.17 3.17 -11.61
C VAL A 285 20.56 1.80 -11.06
N GLU A 286 20.22 0.72 -11.78
CA GLU A 286 20.48 -0.66 -11.36
C GLU A 286 21.88 -1.14 -11.74
N ALA A 287 22.27 -0.94 -12.99
CA ALA A 287 23.56 -1.38 -13.51
C ALA A 287 24.50 -0.18 -13.70
N GLY A 288 25.76 -0.32 -13.26
CA GLY A 288 26.79 0.71 -13.47
C GLY A 288 26.70 1.93 -12.54
N SER A 289 25.96 1.82 -11.43
CA SER A 289 26.04 2.85 -10.39
C SER A 289 27.49 3.04 -9.96
N ARG A 290 27.97 4.30 -10.01
CA ARG A 290 29.32 4.67 -9.58
C ARG A 290 29.41 4.83 -8.06
N HIS A 291 28.29 4.68 -7.36
CA HIS A 291 28.18 4.96 -5.94
C HIS A 291 27.97 3.67 -5.14
N ASP A 292 28.71 3.57 -4.04
CA ASP A 292 28.49 2.56 -3.01
C ASP A 292 27.32 2.99 -2.11
N TRP A 293 26.10 2.67 -2.56
CA TRP A 293 24.87 3.00 -1.82
C TRP A 293 24.83 2.35 -0.43
N GLY A 294 25.31 1.10 -0.31
CA GLY A 294 25.35 0.38 0.97
C GLY A 294 26.20 1.13 2.00
N GLY A 295 27.47 1.39 1.68
CA GLY A 295 28.37 2.13 2.56
C GLY A 295 27.91 3.56 2.85
N MET A 296 27.28 4.23 1.86
CA MET A 296 26.70 5.56 2.09
C MET A 296 25.54 5.52 3.09
N ILE A 297 24.64 4.55 2.98
CA ILE A 297 23.45 4.43 3.84
C ILE A 297 23.83 3.92 5.24
N GLU A 298 24.66 2.89 5.31
CA GLU A 298 24.96 2.21 6.58
C GLU A 298 26.02 2.96 7.40
N ASP A 299 27.10 3.42 6.74
CA ASP A 299 28.28 3.97 7.45
C ASP A 299 28.24 5.48 7.55
N GLN A 300 27.83 6.19 6.48
CA GLN A 300 27.99 7.64 6.41
C GLN A 300 26.72 8.40 6.81
N LEU A 301 25.54 7.94 6.38
CA LEU A 301 24.29 8.66 6.59
C LEU A 301 23.95 8.89 8.07
N PRO A 302 24.20 7.97 9.01
CA PRO A 302 23.94 8.22 10.43
C PRO A 302 24.70 9.45 10.96
N ALA A 303 25.99 9.59 10.63
CA ALA A 303 26.81 10.71 11.05
C ALA A 303 26.39 12.04 10.38
N VAL A 304 26.00 11.98 9.09
CA VAL A 304 25.47 13.15 8.36
C VAL A 304 24.14 13.57 8.95
N THR A 305 23.28 12.62 9.34
CA THR A 305 21.99 12.89 9.95
C THR A 305 22.15 13.58 11.31
N ALA A 306 23.05 13.10 12.15
CA ALA A 306 23.33 13.73 13.45
C ALA A 306 23.78 15.19 13.30
N ARG A 307 24.76 15.46 12.41
CA ARG A 307 25.19 16.81 12.10
C ARG A 307 24.09 17.69 11.52
N THR A 308 23.26 17.12 10.65
CA THR A 308 22.14 17.84 10.06
C THR A 308 21.10 18.20 11.13
N ALA A 309 20.85 17.30 12.09
CA ALA A 309 19.96 17.57 13.21
C ALA A 309 20.45 18.78 14.03
N GLU A 310 21.75 18.84 14.39
CA GLU A 310 22.30 19.96 15.12
C GLU A 310 22.20 21.29 14.33
N ASP A 311 22.43 21.25 13.03
CA ASP A 311 22.32 22.43 12.16
C ASP A 311 20.87 22.93 12.09
N LEU A 312 19.91 22.04 11.87
CA LEU A 312 18.51 22.42 11.74
C LEU A 312 17.90 22.85 13.07
N VAL A 313 18.30 22.26 14.19
CA VAL A 313 17.90 22.70 15.54
C VAL A 313 18.33 24.14 15.79
N ARG A 314 19.58 24.52 15.45
CA ARG A 314 20.05 25.91 15.59
C ARG A 314 19.25 26.89 14.70
N ARG A 315 18.92 26.50 13.48
CA ARG A 315 18.09 27.32 12.59
C ARG A 315 16.67 27.45 13.13
N TYR A 316 16.09 26.34 13.59
CA TYR A 316 14.75 26.32 14.17
C TYR A 316 14.68 27.23 15.41
N GLU A 317 15.70 27.24 16.26
CA GLU A 317 15.76 28.14 17.39
C GLU A 317 15.74 29.62 16.97
N ALA A 318 16.40 29.96 15.87
CA ALA A 318 16.36 31.31 15.31
C ALA A 318 14.99 31.67 14.75
N VAL A 319 14.35 30.74 14.00
CA VAL A 319 12.99 30.91 13.47
C VAL A 319 11.98 31.10 14.61
N HIS A 320 12.04 30.24 15.63
CA HIS A 320 11.16 30.32 16.80
C HIS A 320 11.29 31.67 17.53
N ARG A 321 12.52 32.13 17.77
CA ARG A 321 12.76 33.47 18.39
C ARG A 321 12.21 34.62 17.55
N ALA A 322 12.34 34.53 16.22
CA ALA A 322 11.87 35.58 15.32
C ALA A 322 10.34 35.69 15.28
N ARG A 323 9.64 34.58 15.50
CA ARG A 323 8.18 34.53 15.55
C ARG A 323 7.59 35.11 16.84
N GLY A 324 8.41 35.26 17.89
CA GLY A 324 7.99 35.84 19.19
C GLY A 324 6.97 35.02 19.98
N ASP A 325 6.73 33.81 19.56
CA ASP A 325 5.77 32.92 20.18
C ASP A 325 6.40 32.22 21.39
N GLY A 326 5.64 32.08 22.47
CA GLY A 326 6.10 31.40 23.68
C GLY A 326 6.43 29.92 23.42
N PRO A 327 6.76 29.11 24.45
CA PRO A 327 7.43 27.82 24.31
C PRO A 327 6.58 26.70 23.69
N HIS A 328 6.02 26.89 22.51
CA HIS A 328 5.22 25.93 21.77
C HIS A 328 6.00 25.20 20.68
N TYR A 329 7.24 24.81 20.95
CA TYR A 329 8.11 24.10 19.99
C TYR A 329 7.43 22.92 19.27
N LYS A 330 6.53 22.22 19.95
CA LYS A 330 5.87 21.03 19.38
C LYS A 330 4.99 21.38 18.18
N GLY A 331 4.01 22.24 18.37
CA GLY A 331 3.03 22.58 17.33
C GLY A 331 3.65 23.28 16.13
N GLU A 332 4.68 24.12 16.37
CA GLU A 332 5.39 24.81 15.30
C GLU A 332 6.26 23.87 14.45
N ALA A 333 6.97 22.94 15.09
CA ALA A 333 7.86 22.02 14.40
C ALA A 333 7.15 21.14 13.35
N GLU A 334 5.85 20.93 13.50
CA GLU A 334 5.03 20.15 12.58
C GLU A 334 4.51 20.96 11.38
N LEU A 335 4.65 22.30 11.37
CA LEU A 335 4.13 23.16 10.33
C LEU A 335 5.04 23.19 9.08
N LEU A 336 4.43 23.05 7.90
CA LEU A 336 5.16 23.10 6.62
C LEU A 336 5.89 24.43 6.41
N ASP A 337 5.29 25.53 6.83
CA ASP A 337 5.90 26.86 6.70
C ASP A 337 7.17 26.99 7.56
N VAL A 338 7.15 26.41 8.77
CA VAL A 338 8.34 26.30 9.62
C VAL A 338 9.40 25.44 8.94
N TRP A 339 9.03 24.32 8.33
CA TRP A 339 9.97 23.49 7.58
C TRP A 339 10.67 24.31 6.46
N ARG A 340 9.91 25.10 5.71
CA ARG A 340 10.46 25.95 4.65
C ARG A 340 11.43 27.01 5.21
N GLU A 341 11.05 27.70 6.28
CA GLU A 341 11.88 28.70 6.93
C GLU A 341 13.18 28.11 7.49
N VAL A 342 13.12 26.94 8.13
CA VAL A 342 14.29 26.25 8.67
C VAL A 342 15.23 25.75 7.58
N LEU A 343 14.71 25.42 6.41
CA LEU A 343 15.53 24.99 5.26
C LEU A 343 16.24 26.16 4.58
N GLY A 344 15.66 27.36 4.59
CA GLY A 344 16.20 28.61 4.00
C GLY A 344 15.86 28.71 2.55
#